data_df294b7bb97049c5de0ac90e19a864ae
#
_entry.id   df294b7bb97049c5de0ac90e19a864ae
#
_cell.length_a   1.000
_cell.length_b   1.000
_cell.length_c   1.000
_cell.angle_alpha   90.00
_cell.angle_beta   90.00
_cell.angle_gamma   90.00
#
_symmetry.space_group_name_H-M   'P 1'
#
loop_
_entity.id
_entity.type
_entity.pdbx_description
1 polymer ?
#
loop_
_entity_poly.entity_id
_entity_poly.type
_entity_poly.pdbx_seq_one_letter_code
_entity_poly.pdbx_strand_id
1 'polypeptide(L)'
;MKTAVVGYPRIGTLRELKFALEKYFRKETSVDELTQTAKELRKIHWLTQKEAGIDYITSNDFSYYDIVLDTAFLLNIIPERYKELAASELDKYLAMARGYQGENGDVKALAMKKWFNTNYHYIVPEAEDSTQIRISANKLWDEYAEAKELGIETKPVITGVYTLFKLCRFTGKKKAEDFINAFVEAYKDVYSKCEAVGIQWLQFDEPALVQDMTEEDRELFVKMYSDILGEKKSCKILLQTYFGDVRDVYEDIVKLSFDGIGLDFIEGKKTAELIEKYGFPKDKVLFAGLVNGKNIWKNHYEKTLNVLKKLEDKGIQTVLSTSCSLQHVPYTLKHENKLSDEYLNYFAFAEEKLIELKELSELAKCTDLEGDERFKVNRQLFAGTRKCDNEAVKKRLAEVTEADYRRLPARSERQQLQKKEFVLPKLPTTTIGSFPQTKDVKTNRSAFRKGEISEEQYVEFNKKKIEECVRWQEEIGLDVLVHGEYERNDMVEYFGEAL
;
A
#
# COMPACT_ATOMS: atom_id res chain seq x y z
N MET A 1 -1.89 -22.71 -14.94
CA MET A 1 -1.15 -21.42 -14.85
C MET A 1 -0.63 -21.31 -13.43
N LYS A 2 0.53 -20.70 -13.19
CA LYS A 2 1.03 -20.42 -11.84
C LYS A 2 0.44 -19.13 -11.28
N THR A 3 0.41 -19.03 -9.95
CA THR A 3 -0.16 -17.90 -9.20
C THR A 3 0.84 -17.27 -8.26
N ALA A 4 0.69 -15.96 -8.02
CA ALA A 4 1.53 -15.20 -7.11
C ALA A 4 0.72 -14.14 -6.35
N VAL A 5 1.24 -13.72 -5.21
CA VAL A 5 0.83 -12.47 -4.54
C VAL A 5 2.00 -11.51 -4.50
N VAL A 6 1.73 -10.21 -4.53
CA VAL A 6 2.76 -9.17 -4.38
C VAL A 6 3.17 -9.03 -2.91
N GLY A 7 2.23 -9.20 -2.00
CA GLY A 7 2.42 -9.19 -0.55
C GLY A 7 1.11 -9.54 0.15
N TYR A 8 1.17 -9.84 1.45
CA TYR A 8 0.03 -10.30 2.26
C TYR A 8 -0.23 -9.39 3.46
N PRO A 9 -1.48 -9.29 3.98
CA PRO A 9 -1.77 -8.46 5.14
C PRO A 9 -1.05 -8.94 6.41
N ARG A 10 -0.36 -8.04 7.09
CA ARG A 10 0.39 -8.33 8.32
C ARG A 10 -0.46 -8.37 9.59
N ILE A 11 -1.65 -7.75 9.53
CA ILE A 11 -2.39 -7.35 10.74
C ILE A 11 -3.03 -8.51 11.51
N GLY A 12 -3.31 -9.65 10.82
CA GLY A 12 -4.11 -10.76 11.35
C GLY A 12 -5.62 -10.54 11.21
N THR A 13 -6.42 -11.62 11.35
CA THR A 13 -7.87 -11.61 11.11
C THR A 13 -8.62 -10.67 12.06
N LEU A 14 -8.19 -10.58 13.32
CA LEU A 14 -8.78 -9.75 14.38
C LEU A 14 -7.85 -8.61 14.81
N ARG A 15 -6.89 -8.24 13.96
CA ARG A 15 -5.89 -7.19 14.21
C ARG A 15 -4.93 -7.52 15.36
N GLU A 16 -4.55 -8.78 15.49
CA GLU A 16 -3.71 -9.33 16.57
C GLU A 16 -2.39 -8.56 16.69
N LEU A 17 -1.73 -8.27 15.57
CA LEU A 17 -0.47 -7.50 15.55
C LEU A 17 -0.66 -6.11 16.18
N LYS A 18 -1.76 -5.43 15.86
CA LYS A 18 -2.05 -4.10 16.40
C LYS A 18 -2.15 -4.16 17.94
N PHE A 19 -2.93 -5.10 18.45
CA PHE A 19 -3.13 -5.22 19.89
C PHE A 19 -1.87 -5.66 20.61
N ALA A 20 -1.06 -6.53 20.01
CA ALA A 20 0.24 -6.94 20.56
C ALA A 20 1.19 -5.74 20.67
N LEU A 21 1.29 -4.92 19.61
CA LEU A 21 2.09 -3.69 19.63
C LEU A 21 1.58 -2.68 20.68
N GLU A 22 0.26 -2.48 20.79
CA GLU A 22 -0.30 -1.57 21.79
C GLU A 22 -0.01 -2.02 23.22
N LYS A 23 -0.08 -3.34 23.52
CA LYS A 23 0.32 -3.89 24.80
C LYS A 23 1.81 -3.68 25.08
N TYR A 24 2.64 -3.94 24.08
CA TYR A 24 4.08 -3.69 24.18
C TYR A 24 4.41 -2.24 24.51
N PHE A 25 3.79 -1.28 23.81
CA PHE A 25 3.97 0.15 24.10
C PHE A 25 3.50 0.59 25.47
N ARG A 26 2.49 -0.11 26.05
CA ARG A 26 2.07 0.10 27.45
C ARG A 26 2.91 -0.66 28.45
N LYS A 27 3.96 -1.37 28.02
CA LYS A 27 4.81 -2.23 28.85
C LYS A 27 4.04 -3.37 29.56
N GLU A 28 2.96 -3.84 28.93
CA GLU A 28 2.10 -4.92 29.42
C GLU A 28 2.61 -6.30 28.93
N THR A 29 3.47 -6.33 27.91
CA THR A 29 4.07 -7.55 27.35
C THR A 29 5.55 -7.35 27.07
N SER A 30 6.30 -8.46 27.03
CA SER A 30 7.74 -8.48 26.72
C SER A 30 8.01 -8.43 25.20
N VAL A 31 9.28 -8.21 24.84
CA VAL A 31 9.76 -8.34 23.44
C VAL A 31 9.52 -9.75 22.92
N ASP A 32 9.77 -10.77 23.76
CA ASP A 32 9.63 -12.18 23.38
C ASP A 32 8.17 -12.52 23.06
N GLU A 33 7.20 -12.04 23.86
CA GLU A 33 5.77 -12.24 23.60
C GLU A 33 5.32 -11.56 22.31
N LEU A 34 5.79 -10.35 22.04
CA LEU A 34 5.51 -9.64 20.79
C LEU A 34 6.10 -10.39 19.60
N THR A 35 7.35 -10.83 19.70
CA THR A 35 8.05 -11.57 18.66
C THR A 35 7.39 -12.91 18.39
N GLN A 36 6.95 -13.62 19.43
CA GLN A 36 6.23 -14.88 19.30
C GLN A 36 4.88 -14.67 18.59
N THR A 37 4.13 -13.64 18.96
CA THR A 37 2.87 -13.28 18.24
C THR A 37 3.13 -13.01 16.76
N ALA A 38 4.18 -12.28 16.43
CA ALA A 38 4.56 -12.02 15.05
C ALA A 38 4.93 -13.31 14.29
N LYS A 39 5.68 -14.22 14.91
CA LYS A 39 6.04 -15.52 14.35
C LYS A 39 4.81 -16.39 14.08
N GLU A 40 3.85 -16.42 14.99
CA GLU A 40 2.59 -17.13 14.81
C GLU A 40 1.75 -16.56 13.66
N LEU A 41 1.67 -15.24 13.55
CA LEU A 41 0.98 -14.58 12.44
C LEU A 41 1.63 -14.90 11.09
N ARG A 42 2.96 -14.81 10.97
CA ARG A 42 3.67 -15.20 9.74
C ARG A 42 3.39 -16.64 9.36
N LYS A 43 3.44 -17.55 10.31
CA LYS A 43 3.11 -18.97 10.09
C LYS A 43 1.69 -19.12 9.53
N ILE A 44 0.69 -18.47 10.13
CA ILE A 44 -0.69 -18.49 9.63
C ILE A 44 -0.77 -17.94 8.21
N HIS A 45 -0.13 -16.83 7.93
CA HIS A 45 -0.14 -16.18 6.62
C HIS A 45 0.44 -17.09 5.52
N TRP A 46 1.56 -17.76 5.79
CA TRP A 46 2.18 -18.68 4.85
C TRP A 46 1.34 -19.93 4.60
N LEU A 47 0.78 -20.51 5.69
CA LEU A 47 -0.10 -21.68 5.57
C LEU A 47 -1.38 -21.34 4.79
N THR A 48 -2.02 -20.21 5.06
CA THR A 48 -3.21 -19.74 4.33
C THR A 48 -2.95 -19.61 2.84
N GLN A 49 -1.82 -19.00 2.45
CA GLN A 49 -1.44 -18.89 1.04
C GLN A 49 -1.14 -20.26 0.40
N LYS A 50 -0.46 -21.15 1.14
CA LYS A 50 -0.15 -22.51 0.69
C LYS A 50 -1.42 -23.35 0.48
N GLU A 51 -2.35 -23.31 1.45
CA GLU A 51 -3.64 -24.01 1.40
C GLU A 51 -4.52 -23.48 0.26
N ALA A 52 -4.49 -22.18 0.00
CA ALA A 52 -5.14 -21.58 -1.15
C ALA A 52 -4.50 -21.96 -2.49
N GLY A 53 -3.35 -22.64 -2.51
CA GLY A 53 -2.66 -23.09 -3.72
C GLY A 53 -1.88 -22.01 -4.44
N ILE A 54 -1.34 -21.03 -3.73
CA ILE A 54 -0.47 -20.01 -4.30
C ILE A 54 0.93 -20.61 -4.53
N ASP A 55 1.46 -20.46 -5.76
CA ASP A 55 2.77 -21.00 -6.15
C ASP A 55 3.94 -20.13 -5.65
N TYR A 56 3.79 -18.79 -5.69
CA TYR A 56 4.82 -17.85 -5.28
C TYR A 56 4.35 -17.06 -4.05
N ILE A 57 4.61 -17.65 -2.89
CA ILE A 57 4.28 -17.11 -1.57
C ILE A 57 5.35 -16.09 -1.16
N THR A 58 4.98 -15.00 -0.51
CA THR A 58 5.91 -13.95 -0.06
C THR A 58 6.45 -14.22 1.34
N SER A 59 7.64 -13.70 1.64
CA SER A 59 8.19 -13.49 2.99
C SER A 59 8.88 -12.13 3.04
N ASN A 60 9.26 -11.67 4.22
CA ASN A 60 9.79 -10.34 4.49
C ASN A 60 8.82 -9.17 4.16
N ASP A 61 7.58 -9.48 3.80
CA ASP A 61 6.49 -8.53 3.61
C ASP A 61 5.69 -8.29 4.92
N PHE A 62 5.90 -9.11 5.94
CA PHE A 62 5.44 -8.85 7.30
C PHE A 62 6.31 -7.76 7.94
N SER A 63 5.68 -6.73 8.52
CA SER A 63 6.37 -5.62 9.18
C SER A 63 5.70 -5.25 10.49
N TYR A 64 6.48 -4.86 11.50
CA TYR A 64 5.92 -4.25 12.70
C TYR A 64 5.37 -2.86 12.42
N TYR A 65 5.88 -2.17 11.40
CA TYR A 65 5.44 -0.83 11.04
C TYR A 65 5.25 -0.66 9.52
N ASP A 66 6.31 -0.56 8.72
CA ASP A 66 6.26 -0.50 7.26
C ASP A 66 7.51 -1.11 6.59
N ILE A 67 7.38 -1.56 5.35
CA ILE A 67 8.42 -2.26 4.59
C ILE A 67 9.61 -1.37 4.20
N VAL A 68 9.40 -0.05 4.08
CA VAL A 68 10.48 0.91 3.77
C VAL A 68 11.37 1.07 5.00
N LEU A 69 10.75 1.20 6.18
CA LEU A 69 11.48 1.24 7.45
C LEU A 69 12.24 -0.07 7.70
N ASP A 70 11.61 -1.23 7.42
CA ASP A 70 12.28 -2.53 7.51
C ASP A 70 13.52 -2.59 6.63
N THR A 71 13.42 -2.14 5.38
CA THR A 71 14.54 -2.10 4.44
C THR A 71 15.62 -1.11 4.87
N ALA A 72 15.22 0.07 5.34
CA ALA A 72 16.16 1.07 5.86
C ALA A 72 16.94 0.54 7.08
N PHE A 73 16.25 -0.13 8.00
CA PHE A 73 16.85 -0.75 9.18
C PHE A 73 17.78 -1.90 8.80
N LEU A 74 17.36 -2.76 7.86
CA LEU A 74 18.18 -3.83 7.29
C LEU A 74 19.50 -3.30 6.72
N LEU A 75 19.46 -2.13 6.05
CA LEU A 75 20.60 -1.53 5.37
C LEU A 75 21.33 -0.46 6.20
N ASN A 76 21.12 -0.42 7.53
CA ASN A 76 21.78 0.53 8.45
C ASN A 76 21.51 2.01 8.12
N ILE A 77 20.42 2.31 7.44
CA ILE A 77 19.99 3.71 7.23
C ILE A 77 19.25 4.15 8.51
N ILE A 78 20.06 4.31 9.57
CA ILE A 78 19.61 4.63 10.92
C ILE A 78 20.34 5.92 11.34
N PRO A 79 19.63 7.04 11.53
CA PRO A 79 20.23 8.27 12.04
C PRO A 79 20.90 8.09 13.39
N GLU A 80 22.01 8.82 13.63
CA GLU A 80 22.86 8.65 14.79
C GLU A 80 22.08 8.81 16.10
N ARG A 81 21.12 9.75 16.15
CA ARG A 81 20.25 9.98 17.31
C ARG A 81 19.48 8.75 17.81
N TYR A 82 19.21 7.76 16.94
CA TYR A 82 18.58 6.50 17.35
C TYR A 82 19.59 5.43 17.75
N LYS A 83 20.79 5.46 17.18
CA LYS A 83 21.88 4.55 17.56
C LYS A 83 22.35 4.81 19.00
N GLU A 84 22.34 6.07 19.42
CA GLU A 84 22.72 6.50 20.76
C GLU A 84 21.71 6.10 21.85
N LEU A 85 20.48 5.70 21.47
CA LEU A 85 19.50 5.21 22.44
C LEU A 85 20.02 3.93 23.14
N ALA A 86 20.01 3.92 24.47
CA ALA A 86 20.33 2.74 25.26
C ALA A 86 19.16 1.73 25.29
N ALA A 87 18.72 1.27 24.11
CA ALA A 87 17.53 0.47 23.90
C ALA A 87 17.81 -0.74 23.02
N SER A 88 16.91 -1.71 23.01
CA SER A 88 17.01 -2.87 22.12
C SER A 88 16.90 -2.45 20.65
N GLU A 89 17.35 -3.31 19.71
CA GLU A 89 17.23 -3.02 18.28
C GLU A 89 15.77 -2.85 17.84
N LEU A 90 14.85 -3.64 18.43
CA LEU A 90 13.41 -3.46 18.17
C LEU A 90 12.91 -2.11 18.70
N ASP A 91 13.35 -1.67 19.87
CA ASP A 91 12.96 -0.36 20.40
C ASP A 91 13.52 0.78 19.59
N LYS A 92 14.75 0.66 19.07
CA LYS A 92 15.32 1.64 18.13
C LYS A 92 14.52 1.72 16.85
N TYR A 93 14.17 0.56 16.27
CA TYR A 93 13.30 0.48 15.09
C TYR A 93 11.94 1.16 15.35
N LEU A 94 11.29 0.85 16.47
CA LEU A 94 10.01 1.45 16.84
C LEU A 94 10.14 2.95 17.19
N ALA A 95 11.27 3.37 17.75
CA ALA A 95 11.56 4.78 18.01
C ALA A 95 11.69 5.60 16.70
N MET A 96 12.27 5.02 15.64
CA MET A 96 12.28 5.66 14.32
C MET A 96 10.86 5.94 13.81
N ALA A 97 9.91 5.03 14.06
CA ALA A 97 8.53 5.17 13.61
C ALA A 97 7.68 6.10 14.49
N ARG A 98 7.89 6.15 15.81
CA ARG A 98 6.99 6.79 16.76
C ARG A 98 7.65 7.82 17.68
N GLY A 99 8.97 7.92 17.63
CA GLY A 99 9.74 8.59 18.67
C GLY A 99 9.87 7.74 19.93
N TYR A 100 10.67 8.21 20.85
CA TYR A 100 10.86 7.59 22.16
C TYR A 100 11.02 8.69 23.21
N GLN A 101 10.35 8.51 24.35
CA GLN A 101 10.50 9.31 25.55
C GLN A 101 10.62 8.39 26.76
N GLY A 102 11.71 8.49 27.50
CA GLY A 102 11.92 7.64 28.67
C GLY A 102 13.35 7.71 29.22
N GLU A 103 13.66 6.78 30.10
CA GLU A 103 14.95 6.73 30.82
C GLU A 103 16.16 6.60 29.89
N ASN A 104 15.97 6.00 28.70
CA ASN A 104 17.03 5.73 27.72
C ASN A 104 17.26 6.87 26.73
N GLY A 105 16.58 8.01 26.90
CA GLY A 105 16.70 9.18 26.01
C GLY A 105 15.37 9.76 25.58
N ASP A 106 15.45 10.77 24.70
CA ASP A 106 14.29 11.44 24.09
C ASP A 106 14.64 11.70 22.61
N VAL A 107 13.90 11.06 21.70
CA VAL A 107 14.05 11.25 20.26
C VAL A 107 12.69 11.40 19.58
N LYS A 108 12.61 12.32 18.63
CA LYS A 108 11.43 12.49 17.77
C LYS A 108 11.37 11.38 16.72
N ALA A 109 10.17 11.00 16.32
CA ALA A 109 9.96 10.11 15.18
C ALA A 109 10.52 10.72 13.88
N LEU A 110 10.84 9.85 12.93
CA LEU A 110 11.09 10.25 11.56
C LEU A 110 9.80 10.78 10.92
N ALA A 111 9.93 11.51 9.83
CA ALA A 111 8.78 11.98 9.06
C ALA A 111 7.98 10.81 8.49
N MET A 112 6.67 10.98 8.42
CA MET A 112 5.77 10.02 7.82
C MET A 112 5.11 10.61 6.58
N LYS A 113 5.08 9.86 5.48
CA LYS A 113 4.44 10.24 4.22
C LYS A 113 3.52 9.13 3.72
N LYS A 114 2.56 9.48 2.87
CA LYS A 114 1.70 8.49 2.23
C LYS A 114 2.51 7.58 1.30
N TRP A 115 2.19 6.27 1.36
CA TRP A 115 2.69 5.27 0.43
C TRP A 115 1.96 5.41 -0.89
N PHE A 116 2.54 6.21 -1.79
CA PHE A 116 1.97 6.55 -3.10
C PHE A 116 0.51 7.03 -3.02
N ASN A 117 -0.38 6.47 -3.82
CA ASN A 117 -1.80 6.82 -3.87
C ASN A 117 -2.68 5.96 -2.92
N THR A 118 -2.12 5.47 -1.82
CA THR A 118 -2.83 4.66 -0.82
C THR A 118 -3.09 5.43 0.48
N ASN A 119 -3.86 4.85 1.39
CA ASN A 119 -4.01 5.34 2.78
C ASN A 119 -2.93 4.80 3.72
N TYR A 120 -2.05 3.93 3.23
CA TYR A 120 -0.86 3.52 3.99
C TYR A 120 0.17 4.66 4.03
N HIS A 121 0.98 4.64 5.07
CA HIS A 121 2.09 5.58 5.24
C HIS A 121 3.39 4.79 5.40
N TYR A 122 4.47 5.39 4.99
CA TYR A 122 5.81 4.91 5.24
C TYR A 122 6.60 5.93 6.07
N ILE A 123 7.56 5.44 6.84
CA ILE A 123 8.52 6.25 7.57
C ILE A 123 9.65 6.63 6.61
N VAL A 124 9.89 7.93 6.46
CA VAL A 124 10.90 8.47 5.55
C VAL A 124 12.29 8.15 6.10
N PRO A 125 13.09 7.30 5.44
CA PRO A 125 14.47 7.05 5.87
C PRO A 125 15.30 8.34 5.80
N GLU A 126 16.20 8.53 6.74
CA GLU A 126 17.16 9.63 6.73
C GLU A 126 18.58 9.07 6.70
N ALA A 127 19.35 9.44 5.68
CA ALA A 127 20.78 9.16 5.58
C ALA A 127 21.58 10.44 5.90
N GLU A 128 22.47 10.34 6.87
CA GLU A 128 23.37 11.40 7.31
C GLU A 128 24.76 11.20 6.66
N ASP A 129 25.63 12.21 6.72
CA ASP A 129 27.00 12.14 6.18
C ASP A 129 27.82 10.96 6.73
N SER A 130 27.53 10.53 7.96
CA SER A 130 28.17 9.40 8.64
C SER A 130 27.54 8.05 8.33
N THR A 131 26.37 8.03 7.68
CA THR A 131 25.61 6.78 7.41
C THR A 131 26.43 5.84 6.53
N GLN A 132 26.67 4.64 7.05
CA GLN A 132 27.30 3.54 6.31
C GLN A 132 26.21 2.56 5.85
N ILE A 133 25.82 2.65 4.59
CA ILE A 133 24.78 1.80 4.01
C ILE A 133 25.39 0.41 3.79
N ARG A 134 24.90 -0.59 4.54
CA ARG A 134 25.37 -1.97 4.53
C ARG A 134 24.37 -2.85 5.28
N ILE A 135 24.42 -4.16 5.09
CA ILE A 135 23.59 -5.09 5.87
C ILE A 135 23.92 -4.96 7.38
N SER A 136 22.90 -4.72 8.19
CA SER A 136 22.99 -4.62 9.67
C SER A 136 21.99 -5.50 10.42
N ALA A 137 21.04 -6.14 9.73
CA ALA A 137 20.04 -7.01 10.32
C ALA A 137 19.83 -8.27 9.46
N ASN A 138 19.07 -9.25 9.99
CA ASN A 138 18.90 -10.55 9.33
C ASN A 138 17.43 -10.88 9.00
N LYS A 139 16.48 -10.01 9.30
CA LYS A 139 15.04 -10.26 9.18
C LYS A 139 14.64 -11.00 7.89
N LEU A 140 15.14 -10.56 6.72
CA LEU A 140 14.83 -11.15 5.42
C LEU A 140 15.14 -12.64 5.37
N TRP A 141 16.31 -13.02 5.85
CA TRP A 141 16.79 -14.42 5.83
C TRP A 141 16.20 -15.25 6.97
N ASP A 142 15.96 -14.64 8.13
CA ASP A 142 15.33 -15.30 9.29
C ASP A 142 13.88 -15.69 8.95
N GLU A 143 13.11 -14.80 8.34
CA GLU A 143 11.74 -15.12 7.92
C GLU A 143 11.70 -16.14 6.78
N TYR A 144 12.65 -16.10 5.84
CA TYR A 144 12.79 -17.15 4.84
C TYR A 144 13.06 -18.51 5.48
N ALA A 145 13.99 -18.57 6.45
CA ALA A 145 14.29 -19.80 7.18
C ALA A 145 13.08 -20.32 7.97
N GLU A 146 12.33 -19.43 8.66
CA GLU A 146 11.08 -19.81 9.35
C GLU A 146 10.06 -20.46 8.38
N ALA A 147 9.90 -19.92 7.18
CA ALA A 147 9.01 -20.50 6.17
C ALA A 147 9.53 -21.87 5.66
N LYS A 148 10.84 -22.00 5.48
CA LYS A 148 11.47 -23.26 5.06
C LYS A 148 11.30 -24.37 6.10
N GLU A 149 11.31 -24.06 7.40
CA GLU A 149 10.99 -25.02 8.49
C GLU A 149 9.56 -25.60 8.36
N LEU A 150 8.63 -24.83 7.76
CA LEU A 150 7.27 -25.26 7.46
C LEU A 150 7.16 -26.00 6.10
N GLY A 151 8.27 -26.23 5.41
CA GLY A 151 8.29 -26.82 4.06
C GLY A 151 7.69 -25.89 2.99
N ILE A 152 7.84 -24.57 3.16
CA ILE A 152 7.34 -23.55 2.24
C ILE A 152 8.53 -22.81 1.63
N GLU A 153 8.64 -22.88 0.29
CA GLU A 153 9.55 -22.01 -0.47
C GLU A 153 8.87 -20.67 -0.63
N THR A 154 9.52 -19.60 -0.16
CA THR A 154 8.99 -18.24 -0.29
C THR A 154 9.85 -17.40 -1.23
N LYS A 155 9.26 -16.34 -1.70
CA LYS A 155 9.86 -15.28 -2.48
C LYS A 155 9.97 -14.05 -1.56
N PRO A 156 11.15 -13.81 -0.92
CA PRO A 156 11.35 -12.64 -0.09
C PRO A 156 11.12 -11.35 -0.87
N VAL A 157 10.50 -10.37 -0.21
CA VAL A 157 10.20 -9.04 -0.74
C VAL A 157 11.06 -8.01 -0.04
N ILE A 158 11.66 -7.11 -0.80
CA ILE A 158 12.38 -5.94 -0.28
C ILE A 158 12.04 -4.71 -1.13
N THR A 159 11.96 -3.54 -0.52
CA THR A 159 11.86 -2.28 -1.29
C THR A 159 13.04 -2.18 -2.24
N GLY A 160 12.79 -1.94 -3.53
CA GLY A 160 13.84 -1.88 -4.55
C GLY A 160 14.75 -0.68 -4.36
N VAL A 161 15.96 -0.77 -4.90
CA VAL A 161 17.02 0.20 -4.67
C VAL A 161 16.65 1.61 -5.14
N TYR A 162 16.01 1.72 -6.30
CA TYR A 162 15.61 3.00 -6.87
C TYR A 162 14.51 3.65 -6.02
N THR A 163 13.46 2.90 -5.67
CA THR A 163 12.38 3.40 -4.80
C THR A 163 12.92 3.81 -3.43
N LEU A 164 13.75 2.99 -2.79
CA LEU A 164 14.32 3.33 -1.48
C LEU A 164 15.16 4.61 -1.56
N PHE A 165 16.00 4.74 -2.59
CA PHE A 165 16.82 5.93 -2.83
C PHE A 165 15.96 7.19 -3.02
N LYS A 166 14.90 7.11 -3.84
CA LYS A 166 13.99 8.23 -4.11
C LYS A 166 13.16 8.64 -2.88
N LEU A 167 12.86 7.70 -2.00
CA LEU A 167 12.09 7.95 -0.77
C LEU A 167 12.97 8.39 0.40
N CYS A 168 14.28 8.16 0.34
CA CYS A 168 15.24 8.54 1.36
C CYS A 168 15.45 10.06 1.38
N ARG A 169 15.59 10.61 2.58
CA ARG A 169 16.01 12.00 2.81
C ARG A 169 17.47 12.02 3.15
N PHE A 170 18.26 12.76 2.38
CA PHE A 170 19.68 12.97 2.65
C PHE A 170 19.84 14.24 3.48
N THR A 171 20.47 14.10 4.65
CA THR A 171 20.68 15.18 5.62
C THR A 171 22.17 15.35 5.85
N GLY A 172 22.63 16.59 5.88
CA GLY A 172 24.06 16.88 6.03
C GLY A 172 24.62 17.67 4.85
N LYS A 173 25.90 17.48 4.55
CA LYS A 173 26.63 18.17 3.47
C LYS A 173 26.74 17.36 2.20
N LYS A 174 26.72 16.02 2.32
CA LYS A 174 26.72 15.11 1.17
C LYS A 174 25.42 15.23 0.39
N LYS A 175 25.53 15.16 -0.92
CA LYS A 175 24.36 15.11 -1.82
C LYS A 175 23.87 13.67 -1.99
N ALA A 176 22.66 13.50 -2.53
CA ALA A 176 22.10 12.18 -2.80
C ALA A 176 23.02 11.34 -3.70
N GLU A 177 23.62 11.96 -4.71
CA GLU A 177 24.49 11.30 -5.68
C GLU A 177 25.72 10.64 -5.02
N ASP A 178 26.21 11.19 -3.89
CA ASP A 178 27.35 10.67 -3.14
C ASP A 178 27.04 9.31 -2.47
N PHE A 179 25.75 8.94 -2.35
CA PHE A 179 25.31 7.69 -1.73
C PHE A 179 24.97 6.60 -2.75
N ILE A 180 24.83 6.90 -4.05
CA ILE A 180 24.38 5.97 -5.07
C ILE A 180 25.17 4.65 -5.03
N ASN A 181 26.50 4.73 -5.04
CA ASN A 181 27.35 3.53 -5.04
C ASN A 181 27.15 2.71 -3.75
N ALA A 182 26.96 3.35 -2.59
CA ALA A 182 26.74 2.64 -1.33
C ALA A 182 25.39 1.90 -1.33
N PHE A 183 24.34 2.49 -1.92
CA PHE A 183 23.07 1.77 -2.12
C PHE A 183 23.26 0.56 -3.04
N VAL A 184 23.91 0.72 -4.18
CA VAL A 184 24.15 -0.38 -5.15
C VAL A 184 24.93 -1.51 -4.49
N GLU A 185 26.05 -1.22 -3.82
CA GLU A 185 26.87 -2.24 -3.16
C GLU A 185 26.09 -2.97 -2.05
N ALA A 186 25.32 -2.26 -1.24
CA ALA A 186 24.48 -2.88 -0.21
C ALA A 186 23.43 -3.85 -0.81
N TYR A 187 22.84 -3.52 -1.97
CA TYR A 187 21.91 -4.44 -2.66
C TYR A 187 22.61 -5.61 -3.33
N LYS A 188 23.83 -5.45 -3.83
CA LYS A 188 24.67 -6.58 -4.26
C LYS A 188 24.97 -7.53 -3.09
N ASP A 189 25.27 -6.99 -1.91
CA ASP A 189 25.50 -7.80 -0.71
C ASP A 189 24.22 -8.55 -0.30
N VAL A 190 23.05 -7.90 -0.34
CA VAL A 190 21.74 -8.53 -0.08
C VAL A 190 21.54 -9.69 -1.08
N TYR A 191 21.73 -9.44 -2.37
CA TYR A 191 21.62 -10.46 -3.40
C TYR A 191 22.58 -11.63 -3.17
N SER A 192 23.86 -11.35 -2.92
CA SER A 192 24.87 -12.36 -2.67
C SER A 192 24.55 -13.23 -1.46
N LYS A 193 23.98 -12.65 -0.41
CA LYS A 193 23.54 -13.39 0.77
C LYS A 193 22.29 -14.23 0.48
N CYS A 194 21.36 -13.75 -0.34
CA CYS A 194 20.21 -14.53 -0.81
C CYS A 194 20.65 -15.75 -1.62
N GLU A 195 21.64 -15.56 -2.51
CA GLU A 195 22.29 -16.62 -3.27
C GLU A 195 22.90 -17.69 -2.35
N ALA A 196 23.70 -17.26 -1.36
CA ALA A 196 24.37 -18.15 -0.42
C ALA A 196 23.41 -19.00 0.43
N VAL A 197 22.23 -18.48 0.75
CA VAL A 197 21.17 -19.17 1.50
C VAL A 197 20.29 -20.07 0.60
N GLY A 198 20.40 -19.93 -0.73
CA GLY A 198 19.68 -20.74 -1.71
C GLY A 198 18.25 -20.26 -1.97
N ILE A 199 17.98 -18.98 -1.82
CA ILE A 199 16.70 -18.36 -2.20
C ILE A 199 16.51 -18.49 -3.71
N GLN A 200 15.35 -18.98 -4.15
CA GLN A 200 15.07 -19.19 -5.56
C GLN A 200 14.64 -17.91 -6.29
N TRP A 201 13.86 -17.06 -5.63
CA TRP A 201 13.37 -15.79 -6.15
C TRP A 201 13.50 -14.69 -5.09
N LEU A 202 14.01 -13.53 -5.50
CA LEU A 202 14.02 -12.29 -4.72
C LEU A 202 13.17 -11.25 -5.45
N GLN A 203 12.21 -10.64 -4.76
CA GLN A 203 11.37 -9.58 -5.31
C GLN A 203 11.86 -8.21 -4.86
N PHE A 204 12.13 -7.34 -5.83
CA PHE A 204 12.36 -5.92 -5.61
C PHE A 204 11.10 -5.13 -5.93
N ASP A 205 10.51 -4.49 -4.93
CA ASP A 205 9.33 -3.63 -5.07
C ASP A 205 9.76 -2.22 -5.51
N GLU A 206 9.41 -1.86 -6.75
CA GLU A 206 9.78 -0.59 -7.39
C GLU A 206 8.56 0.23 -7.81
N PRO A 207 7.65 0.61 -6.87
CA PRO A 207 6.49 1.42 -7.23
C PRO A 207 6.84 2.87 -7.65
N ALA A 208 8.04 3.37 -7.37
CA ALA A 208 8.45 4.68 -7.86
C ALA A 208 8.56 4.75 -9.39
N LEU A 209 8.69 3.61 -10.08
CA LEU A 209 8.77 3.54 -11.54
C LEU A 209 7.46 3.86 -12.27
N VAL A 210 6.33 3.94 -11.55
CA VAL A 210 5.03 4.32 -12.15
C VAL A 210 4.77 5.83 -12.07
N GLN A 211 5.66 6.58 -11.43
CA GLN A 211 5.62 8.04 -11.42
C GLN A 211 6.18 8.61 -12.73
N ASP A 212 5.92 9.88 -12.99
CA ASP A 212 6.54 10.59 -14.12
C ASP A 212 8.06 10.65 -13.90
N MET A 213 8.85 10.18 -14.86
CA MET A 213 10.30 10.06 -14.76
C MET A 213 10.98 11.03 -15.74
N THR A 214 12.01 11.74 -15.23
CA THR A 214 12.94 12.48 -16.09
C THR A 214 13.94 11.52 -16.77
N GLU A 215 14.72 12.03 -17.73
CA GLU A 215 15.78 11.23 -18.35
C GLU A 215 16.85 10.85 -17.32
N GLU A 216 17.20 11.76 -16.41
CA GLU A 216 18.16 11.50 -15.33
C GLU A 216 17.64 10.40 -14.38
N ASP A 217 16.34 10.38 -14.11
CA ASP A 217 15.70 9.32 -13.30
C ASP A 217 15.82 7.96 -13.99
N ARG A 218 15.58 7.91 -15.29
CA ARG A 218 15.72 6.66 -16.09
C ARG A 218 17.16 6.17 -16.12
N GLU A 219 18.11 7.07 -16.41
CA GLU A 219 19.54 6.76 -16.42
C GLU A 219 20.02 6.22 -15.06
N LEU A 220 19.57 6.85 -13.97
CA LEU A 220 19.88 6.43 -12.62
C LEU A 220 19.35 5.01 -12.34
N PHE A 221 18.08 4.74 -12.66
CA PHE A 221 17.46 3.42 -12.52
C PHE A 221 18.25 2.36 -13.31
N VAL A 222 18.52 2.62 -14.58
CA VAL A 222 19.26 1.70 -15.46
C VAL A 222 20.65 1.42 -14.91
N LYS A 223 21.37 2.45 -14.46
CA LYS A 223 22.71 2.32 -13.88
C LYS A 223 22.69 1.42 -12.64
N MET A 224 21.82 1.75 -11.66
CA MET A 224 21.72 0.99 -10.41
C MET A 224 21.44 -0.49 -10.66
N TYR A 225 20.48 -0.79 -11.53
CA TYR A 225 20.10 -2.18 -11.79
C TYR A 225 21.06 -2.90 -12.72
N SER A 226 21.72 -2.24 -13.67
CA SER A 226 22.79 -2.86 -14.47
C SER A 226 23.92 -3.36 -13.59
N ASP A 227 24.32 -2.57 -12.59
CA ASP A 227 25.37 -2.92 -11.65
C ASP A 227 24.98 -4.10 -10.73
N ILE A 228 23.73 -4.10 -10.21
CA ILE A 228 23.23 -5.19 -9.35
C ILE A 228 23.04 -6.48 -10.15
N LEU A 229 22.44 -6.39 -11.33
CA LEU A 229 22.16 -7.56 -12.19
C LEU A 229 23.41 -8.15 -12.82
N GLY A 230 24.51 -7.40 -12.89
CA GLY A 230 25.82 -7.89 -13.31
C GLY A 230 26.38 -8.99 -12.41
N GLU A 231 26.00 -9.03 -11.14
CA GLU A 231 26.41 -10.06 -10.16
C GLU A 231 25.46 -11.27 -10.12
N LYS A 232 24.40 -11.27 -10.93
CA LYS A 232 23.34 -12.29 -10.88
C LYS A 232 23.86 -13.69 -11.24
N LYS A 233 23.44 -14.69 -10.44
CA LYS A 233 23.76 -16.10 -10.62
C LYS A 233 22.49 -16.96 -10.71
N SER A 234 22.18 -17.74 -9.66
CA SER A 234 21.08 -18.71 -9.64
C SER A 234 19.80 -18.17 -9.01
N CYS A 235 19.89 -17.27 -8.04
CA CYS A 235 18.74 -16.60 -7.45
C CYS A 235 18.10 -15.67 -8.49
N LYS A 236 16.84 -15.94 -8.83
CA LYS A 236 16.08 -15.17 -9.81
C LYS A 236 15.59 -13.86 -9.22
N ILE A 237 15.63 -12.80 -10.00
CA ILE A 237 15.19 -11.46 -9.59
C ILE A 237 13.88 -11.12 -10.29
N LEU A 238 12.86 -10.81 -9.49
CA LEU A 238 11.59 -10.22 -9.91
C LEU A 238 11.62 -8.72 -9.64
N LEU A 239 11.53 -7.90 -10.68
CA LEU A 239 11.18 -6.50 -10.57
C LEU A 239 9.66 -6.38 -10.46
N GLN A 240 9.13 -5.89 -9.35
CA GLN A 240 7.69 -5.74 -9.14
C GLN A 240 7.29 -4.28 -9.11
N THR A 241 6.39 -3.89 -10.02
CA THR A 241 5.79 -2.55 -10.08
C THR A 241 4.30 -2.62 -9.79
N TYR A 242 3.72 -1.57 -9.22
CA TYR A 242 2.30 -1.46 -8.91
C TYR A 242 1.86 0.00 -8.71
N PHE A 243 0.55 0.25 -8.69
CA PHE A 243 -0.14 1.55 -8.60
C PHE A 243 -0.13 2.37 -9.88
N GLY A 244 0.22 1.78 -11.01
CA GLY A 244 0.24 2.44 -12.30
C GLY A 244 1.01 1.67 -13.37
N ASP A 245 1.20 2.29 -14.51
CA ASP A 245 2.01 1.76 -15.60
C ASP A 245 3.40 2.42 -15.64
N VAL A 246 4.35 1.70 -16.21
CA VAL A 246 5.76 2.10 -16.30
C VAL A 246 6.10 2.71 -17.67
N ARG A 247 5.23 3.60 -18.17
CA ARG A 247 5.30 4.15 -19.53
C ARG A 247 6.64 4.79 -19.89
N ASP A 248 7.28 5.45 -18.92
CA ASP A 248 8.52 6.20 -19.17
C ASP A 248 9.77 5.32 -19.16
N VAL A 249 9.69 4.08 -18.60
CA VAL A 249 10.85 3.23 -18.39
C VAL A 249 10.63 1.77 -18.85
N TYR A 250 9.50 1.48 -19.51
CA TYR A 250 9.15 0.12 -19.94
C TYR A 250 10.25 -0.51 -20.82
N GLU A 251 10.73 0.24 -21.83
CA GLU A 251 11.75 -0.25 -22.76
C GLU A 251 13.08 -0.57 -22.08
N ASP A 252 13.41 0.13 -21.01
CA ASP A 252 14.63 -0.13 -20.23
C ASP A 252 14.44 -1.37 -19.34
N ILE A 253 13.29 -1.47 -18.67
CA ILE A 253 12.96 -2.63 -17.83
C ILE A 253 13.05 -3.94 -18.61
N VAL A 254 12.49 -3.99 -19.82
CA VAL A 254 12.48 -5.23 -20.61
C VAL A 254 13.88 -5.60 -21.17
N LYS A 255 14.80 -4.66 -21.27
CA LYS A 255 16.19 -4.89 -21.69
C LYS A 255 17.10 -5.35 -20.56
N LEU A 256 16.82 -4.95 -19.32
CA LEU A 256 17.61 -5.35 -18.15
C LEU A 256 17.45 -6.84 -17.85
N SER A 257 18.47 -7.47 -17.26
CA SER A 257 18.54 -8.93 -17.07
C SER A 257 17.72 -9.46 -15.89
N PHE A 258 16.52 -8.90 -15.66
CA PHE A 258 15.55 -9.49 -14.72
C PHE A 258 15.05 -10.85 -15.23
N ASP A 259 14.72 -11.76 -14.32
CA ASP A 259 14.11 -13.05 -14.66
C ASP A 259 12.58 -12.96 -14.70
N GLY A 260 12.01 -12.03 -13.92
CA GLY A 260 10.60 -11.73 -13.88
C GLY A 260 10.34 -10.23 -13.83
N ILE A 261 9.22 -9.84 -14.42
CA ILE A 261 8.72 -8.46 -14.38
C ILE A 261 7.26 -8.50 -13.95
N GLY A 262 6.93 -7.84 -12.85
CA GLY A 262 5.58 -7.69 -12.33
C GLY A 262 4.98 -6.36 -12.78
N LEU A 263 3.88 -6.42 -13.49
CA LEU A 263 3.19 -5.25 -14.04
C LEU A 263 1.74 -5.19 -13.56
N ASP A 264 1.29 -3.99 -13.23
CA ASP A 264 -0.09 -3.71 -12.84
C ASP A 264 -0.98 -3.53 -14.08
N PHE A 265 -2.02 -4.35 -14.22
CA PHE A 265 -3.03 -4.27 -15.27
C PHE A 265 -4.33 -3.61 -14.80
N ILE A 266 -4.41 -3.23 -13.53
CA ILE A 266 -5.60 -2.63 -12.92
C ILE A 266 -5.49 -1.09 -12.94
N GLU A 267 -4.47 -0.55 -12.29
CA GLU A 267 -4.18 0.88 -12.30
C GLU A 267 -3.25 1.27 -13.45
N GLY A 268 -2.45 0.35 -13.95
CA GLY A 268 -1.57 0.50 -15.11
C GLY A 268 -2.34 0.48 -16.43
N LYS A 269 -3.11 1.52 -16.72
CA LYS A 269 -4.02 1.59 -17.87
C LYS A 269 -3.33 1.45 -19.22
N LYS A 270 -2.05 1.79 -19.30
CA LYS A 270 -1.24 1.64 -20.52
C LYS A 270 -0.44 0.34 -20.58
N THR A 271 -0.45 -0.49 -19.53
CA THR A 271 0.36 -1.71 -19.46
C THR A 271 0.15 -2.63 -20.68
N ALA A 272 -1.10 -2.90 -21.05
CA ALA A 272 -1.40 -3.72 -22.23
C ALA A 272 -0.93 -3.07 -23.54
N GLU A 273 -1.06 -1.76 -23.69
CA GLU A 273 -0.59 -1.00 -24.86
C GLU A 273 0.95 -1.01 -24.97
N LEU A 274 1.64 -0.93 -23.83
CA LEU A 274 3.11 -0.99 -23.80
C LEU A 274 3.62 -2.36 -24.27
N ILE A 275 3.00 -3.46 -23.77
CA ILE A 275 3.29 -4.82 -24.23
C ILE A 275 2.95 -4.99 -25.73
N GLU A 276 1.85 -4.41 -26.21
CA GLU A 276 1.48 -4.45 -27.62
C GLU A 276 2.51 -3.74 -28.50
N LYS A 277 2.92 -2.56 -28.08
CA LYS A 277 3.81 -1.69 -28.87
C LYS A 277 5.26 -2.13 -28.87
N TYR A 278 5.78 -2.54 -27.72
CA TYR A 278 7.21 -2.80 -27.53
C TYR A 278 7.53 -4.30 -27.38
N GLY A 279 6.51 -5.14 -27.25
CA GLY A 279 6.67 -6.58 -26.97
C GLY A 279 7.03 -6.88 -25.52
N PHE A 280 7.15 -8.17 -25.21
CA PHE A 280 7.66 -8.67 -23.93
C PHE A 280 8.68 -9.80 -24.21
N PRO A 281 9.87 -9.81 -23.56
CA PRO A 281 10.93 -10.79 -23.81
C PRO A 281 10.48 -12.22 -23.48
N LYS A 282 10.82 -13.20 -24.33
CA LYS A 282 10.45 -14.61 -24.16
C LYS A 282 11.24 -15.33 -23.06
N ASP A 283 12.40 -14.80 -22.70
CA ASP A 283 13.28 -15.30 -21.64
C ASP A 283 12.88 -14.82 -20.24
N LYS A 284 11.87 -13.97 -20.14
CA LYS A 284 11.37 -13.44 -18.88
C LYS A 284 9.98 -13.93 -18.57
N VAL A 285 9.64 -13.97 -17.25
CA VAL A 285 8.31 -14.29 -16.75
C VAL A 285 7.55 -13.01 -16.45
N LEU A 286 6.36 -12.85 -17.03
CA LEU A 286 5.43 -11.77 -16.68
C LEU A 286 4.60 -12.16 -15.45
N PHE A 287 4.73 -11.42 -14.36
CA PHE A 287 3.81 -11.50 -13.23
C PHE A 287 2.68 -10.48 -13.49
N ALA A 288 1.58 -10.99 -14.03
CA ALA A 288 0.46 -10.15 -14.47
C ALA A 288 -0.47 -9.83 -13.30
N GLY A 289 -0.43 -8.60 -12.83
CA GLY A 289 -1.25 -8.07 -11.74
C GLY A 289 -2.69 -7.84 -12.17
N LEU A 290 -3.50 -8.90 -12.28
CA LEU A 290 -4.87 -8.90 -12.79
C LEU A 290 -5.94 -9.05 -11.70
N VAL A 291 -5.56 -9.50 -10.49
CA VAL A 291 -6.45 -9.49 -9.32
C VAL A 291 -6.19 -8.24 -8.51
N ASN A 292 -7.21 -7.41 -8.35
CA ASN A 292 -7.05 -6.11 -7.70
C ASN A 292 -6.70 -6.26 -6.21
N GLY A 293 -5.49 -5.85 -5.81
CA GLY A 293 -5.00 -5.90 -4.42
C GLY A 293 -5.37 -4.68 -3.57
N LYS A 294 -6.10 -3.69 -4.12
CA LYS A 294 -6.33 -2.40 -3.49
C LYS A 294 -7.80 -2.08 -3.21
N ASN A 295 -8.73 -2.76 -3.87
CA ASN A 295 -10.15 -2.61 -3.62
C ASN A 295 -10.78 -3.92 -3.13
N ILE A 296 -11.98 -3.80 -2.58
CA ILE A 296 -12.73 -4.90 -1.96
C ILE A 296 -13.62 -5.67 -2.93
N TRP A 297 -13.66 -5.30 -4.22
CA TRP A 297 -14.57 -5.88 -5.17
C TRP A 297 -14.05 -7.21 -5.72
N LYS A 298 -14.97 -8.13 -5.96
CA LYS A 298 -14.72 -9.39 -6.65
C LYS A 298 -14.18 -9.16 -8.05
N ASN A 299 -13.26 -10.03 -8.50
CA ASN A 299 -12.72 -10.02 -9.84
C ASN A 299 -13.77 -10.44 -10.88
N HIS A 300 -13.78 -9.79 -12.02
CA HIS A 300 -14.61 -10.14 -13.17
C HIS A 300 -13.85 -11.17 -14.02
N TYR A 301 -14.15 -12.45 -13.82
CA TYR A 301 -13.38 -13.57 -14.39
C TYR A 301 -13.26 -13.51 -15.89
N GLU A 302 -14.36 -13.28 -16.60
CA GLU A 302 -14.35 -13.20 -18.06
C GLU A 302 -13.36 -12.15 -18.60
N LYS A 303 -13.34 -10.95 -17.99
CA LYS A 303 -12.39 -9.89 -18.39
C LYS A 303 -10.95 -10.29 -18.12
N THR A 304 -10.69 -10.89 -16.97
CA THR A 304 -9.35 -11.35 -16.59
C THR A 304 -8.86 -12.48 -17.49
N LEU A 305 -9.70 -13.48 -17.76
CA LEU A 305 -9.39 -14.59 -18.65
C LEU A 305 -9.12 -14.12 -20.08
N ASN A 306 -9.86 -13.14 -20.59
CA ASN A 306 -9.61 -12.53 -21.90
C ASN A 306 -8.24 -11.86 -22.00
N VAL A 307 -7.78 -11.20 -20.92
CA VAL A 307 -6.42 -10.62 -20.88
C VAL A 307 -5.38 -11.74 -20.86
N LEU A 308 -5.55 -12.76 -20.01
CA LEU A 308 -4.63 -13.90 -19.93
C LEU A 308 -4.49 -14.62 -21.28
N LYS A 309 -5.60 -14.85 -21.98
CA LYS A 309 -5.59 -15.44 -23.31
C LYS A 309 -4.78 -14.60 -24.31
N LYS A 310 -4.97 -13.29 -24.34
CA LYS A 310 -4.19 -12.39 -25.21
C LYS A 310 -2.68 -12.46 -24.92
N LEU A 311 -2.28 -12.60 -23.65
CA LEU A 311 -0.87 -12.77 -23.28
C LEU A 311 -0.32 -14.12 -23.73
N GLU A 312 -1.11 -15.20 -23.57
CA GLU A 312 -0.78 -16.55 -24.03
C GLU A 312 -0.66 -16.61 -25.55
N ASP A 313 -1.62 -16.01 -26.30
CA ASP A 313 -1.59 -15.93 -27.78
C ASP A 313 -0.31 -15.22 -28.31
N LYS A 314 0.28 -14.34 -27.51
CA LYS A 314 1.60 -13.71 -27.78
C LYS A 314 2.79 -14.57 -27.38
N GLY A 315 2.57 -15.73 -26.78
CA GLY A 315 3.62 -16.62 -26.29
C GLY A 315 4.36 -16.08 -25.06
N ILE A 316 3.73 -15.21 -24.26
CA ILE A 316 4.31 -14.64 -23.06
C ILE A 316 4.16 -15.62 -21.89
N GLN A 317 5.26 -16.01 -21.26
CA GLN A 317 5.24 -16.83 -20.05
C GLN A 317 4.66 -16.02 -18.90
N THR A 318 3.43 -16.33 -18.48
CA THR A 318 2.64 -15.53 -17.53
C THR A 318 2.40 -16.29 -16.22
N VAL A 319 2.57 -15.57 -15.11
CA VAL A 319 2.12 -15.91 -13.76
C VAL A 319 0.98 -14.95 -13.41
N LEU A 320 -0.18 -15.47 -13.00
CA LEU A 320 -1.29 -14.66 -12.54
C LEU A 320 -1.00 -14.13 -11.13
N SER A 321 -1.09 -12.81 -10.95
CA SER A 321 -0.73 -12.14 -9.69
C SER A 321 -1.79 -11.13 -9.24
N THR A 322 -1.69 -10.73 -7.97
CA THR A 322 -2.36 -9.52 -7.49
C THR A 322 -1.71 -8.27 -8.09
N SER A 323 -2.49 -7.21 -8.27
CA SER A 323 -1.97 -5.95 -8.86
C SER A 323 -1.03 -5.19 -7.94
N CYS A 324 -1.20 -5.35 -6.63
CA CYS A 324 -0.32 -4.86 -5.57
C CYS A 324 -0.47 -5.76 -4.34
N SER A 325 0.22 -5.43 -3.24
CA SER A 325 0.12 -6.16 -1.97
C SER A 325 -1.33 -6.17 -1.45
N LEU A 326 -1.79 -7.33 -0.98
CA LEU A 326 -3.10 -7.51 -0.33
C LEU A 326 -3.19 -6.80 1.04
N GLN A 327 -2.12 -6.20 1.53
CA GLN A 327 -2.18 -5.36 2.73
C GLN A 327 -3.13 -4.16 2.61
N HIS A 328 -3.52 -3.78 1.39
CA HIS A 328 -4.39 -2.65 1.11
C HIS A 328 -5.88 -2.99 1.16
N VAL A 329 -6.24 -4.25 1.36
CA VAL A 329 -7.62 -4.72 1.52
C VAL A 329 -7.82 -5.33 2.90
N PRO A 330 -9.06 -5.40 3.44
CA PRO A 330 -9.35 -6.11 4.68
C PRO A 330 -8.94 -7.58 4.60
N TYR A 331 -8.76 -8.22 5.76
CA TYR A 331 -8.18 -9.56 5.82
C TYR A 331 -9.10 -10.66 5.27
N THR A 332 -10.35 -10.73 5.74
CA THR A 332 -11.31 -11.80 5.36
C THR A 332 -12.76 -11.37 5.57
N LEU A 333 -13.67 -11.89 4.78
CA LEU A 333 -15.12 -11.72 4.91
C LEU A 333 -15.73 -12.52 6.06
N LYS A 334 -15.03 -13.48 6.65
CA LYS A 334 -15.54 -14.40 7.69
C LYS A 334 -16.13 -13.69 8.91
N HIS A 335 -15.74 -12.45 9.16
CA HIS A 335 -16.21 -11.65 10.29
C HIS A 335 -17.25 -10.59 9.92
N GLU A 336 -17.63 -10.51 8.65
CA GLU A 336 -18.63 -9.56 8.14
C GLU A 336 -20.04 -10.10 8.37
N ASN A 337 -20.59 -9.89 9.57
CA ASN A 337 -21.90 -10.42 10.00
C ASN A 337 -23.04 -9.39 10.00
N LYS A 338 -22.76 -8.15 9.59
CA LYS A 338 -23.74 -7.04 9.56
C LYS A 338 -24.30 -6.78 8.16
N LEU A 339 -23.63 -7.28 7.13
CA LEU A 339 -24.04 -7.12 5.74
C LEU A 339 -24.81 -8.36 5.29
N SER A 340 -25.83 -8.18 4.44
CA SER A 340 -26.54 -9.28 3.83
C SER A 340 -25.67 -9.99 2.78
N ASP A 341 -25.93 -11.27 2.52
CA ASP A 341 -25.26 -12.07 1.48
C ASP A 341 -25.35 -11.42 0.10
N GLU A 342 -26.43 -10.67 -0.15
CA GLU A 342 -26.59 -9.92 -1.40
C GLU A 342 -25.43 -8.94 -1.65
N TYR A 343 -24.95 -8.25 -0.63
CA TYR A 343 -23.80 -7.35 -0.74
C TYR A 343 -22.48 -8.11 -0.65
N LEU A 344 -22.36 -9.07 0.27
CA LEU A 344 -21.13 -9.84 0.48
C LEU A 344 -20.70 -10.60 -0.80
N ASN A 345 -21.65 -11.00 -1.62
CA ASN A 345 -21.36 -11.66 -2.90
C ASN A 345 -20.52 -10.82 -3.88
N TYR A 346 -20.51 -9.50 -3.73
CA TYR A 346 -19.68 -8.60 -4.54
C TYR A 346 -18.28 -8.35 -3.98
N PHE A 347 -18.00 -8.80 -2.75
CA PHE A 347 -16.75 -8.50 -2.07
C PHE A 347 -15.77 -9.67 -2.15
N ALA A 348 -14.49 -9.31 -2.16
CA ALA A 348 -13.37 -10.20 -2.00
C ALA A 348 -12.26 -9.46 -1.23
N PHE A 349 -11.99 -9.92 0.00
CA PHE A 349 -10.90 -9.43 0.83
C PHE A 349 -9.64 -10.27 0.58
N ALA A 350 -8.61 -10.15 1.40
CA ALA A 350 -7.34 -10.79 1.09
C ALA A 350 -7.45 -12.32 0.93
N GLU A 351 -8.11 -13.02 1.85
CA GLU A 351 -8.30 -14.49 1.74
C GLU A 351 -9.14 -14.87 0.52
N GLU A 352 -10.21 -14.12 0.24
CA GLU A 352 -11.08 -14.40 -0.90
C GLU A 352 -10.36 -14.11 -2.24
N LYS A 353 -9.43 -13.16 -2.27
CA LYS A 353 -8.60 -12.90 -3.47
C LYS A 353 -7.57 -14.01 -3.73
N LEU A 354 -7.13 -14.74 -2.71
CA LEU A 354 -6.34 -15.95 -2.91
C LEU A 354 -7.18 -17.03 -3.62
N ILE A 355 -8.46 -17.16 -3.25
CA ILE A 355 -9.41 -18.08 -3.90
C ILE A 355 -9.61 -17.68 -5.36
N GLU A 356 -9.80 -16.38 -5.63
CA GLU A 356 -9.92 -15.86 -7.00
C GLU A 356 -8.69 -16.18 -7.86
N LEU A 357 -7.48 -16.01 -7.32
CA LEU A 357 -6.24 -16.39 -8.03
C LEU A 357 -6.23 -17.87 -8.41
N LYS A 358 -6.60 -18.76 -7.49
CA LYS A 358 -6.67 -20.19 -7.74
C LYS A 358 -7.72 -20.53 -8.79
N GLU A 359 -8.96 -20.07 -8.61
CA GLU A 359 -10.05 -20.32 -9.55
C GLU A 359 -9.72 -19.83 -10.96
N LEU A 360 -9.23 -18.61 -11.11
CA LEU A 360 -8.79 -18.05 -12.39
C LEU A 360 -7.66 -18.87 -13.03
N SER A 361 -6.69 -19.35 -12.22
CA SER A 361 -5.59 -20.17 -12.72
C SER A 361 -6.04 -21.53 -13.27
N GLU A 362 -7.13 -22.07 -12.70
CA GLU A 362 -7.77 -23.32 -13.14
C GLU A 362 -8.64 -23.06 -14.37
N LEU A 363 -9.49 -22.03 -14.34
CA LEU A 363 -10.34 -21.61 -15.44
C LEU A 363 -9.54 -21.25 -16.71
N ALA A 364 -8.34 -20.65 -16.56
CA ALA A 364 -7.46 -20.38 -17.69
C ALA A 364 -6.99 -21.64 -18.45
N LYS A 365 -7.13 -22.84 -17.86
CA LYS A 365 -6.82 -24.13 -18.49
C LYS A 365 -8.08 -24.89 -18.91
N CYS A 366 -9.26 -24.38 -18.58
CA CYS A 366 -10.53 -25.04 -18.83
C CYS A 366 -10.87 -24.94 -20.32
N THR A 367 -11.23 -26.08 -20.93
CA THR A 367 -11.67 -26.15 -22.34
C THR A 367 -13.14 -25.79 -22.53
N ASP A 368 -13.96 -25.94 -21.48
CA ASP A 368 -15.38 -25.60 -21.46
C ASP A 368 -15.70 -24.63 -20.30
N LEU A 369 -15.42 -23.35 -20.52
CA LEU A 369 -15.74 -22.30 -19.55
C LEU A 369 -17.24 -22.16 -19.30
N GLU A 370 -18.05 -22.35 -20.33
CA GLU A 370 -19.50 -22.25 -20.24
C GLU A 370 -20.14 -23.40 -19.41
N GLY A 371 -19.43 -24.51 -19.27
CA GLY A 371 -19.80 -25.62 -18.41
C GLY A 371 -19.42 -25.44 -16.94
N ASP A 372 -18.43 -24.59 -16.64
CA ASP A 372 -17.91 -24.42 -15.28
C ASP A 372 -18.82 -23.51 -14.41
N GLU A 373 -19.25 -24.02 -13.27
CA GLU A 373 -20.19 -23.34 -12.38
C GLU A 373 -19.59 -22.05 -11.77
N ARG A 374 -18.32 -22.02 -11.46
CA ARG A 374 -17.63 -20.83 -10.91
C ARG A 374 -17.67 -19.68 -11.91
N PHE A 375 -17.42 -19.98 -13.18
CA PHE A 375 -17.48 -19.01 -14.27
C PHE A 375 -18.90 -18.49 -14.48
N LYS A 376 -19.91 -19.37 -14.48
CA LYS A 376 -21.32 -18.99 -14.61
C LYS A 376 -21.79 -18.07 -13.49
N VAL A 377 -21.52 -18.45 -12.24
CA VAL A 377 -21.90 -17.66 -11.06
C VAL A 377 -21.23 -16.28 -11.08
N ASN A 378 -19.92 -16.23 -11.41
CA ASN A 378 -19.23 -14.95 -11.54
C ASN A 378 -19.81 -14.09 -12.66
N ARG A 379 -20.08 -14.66 -13.84
CA ARG A 379 -20.69 -13.93 -14.96
C ARG A 379 -22.09 -13.41 -14.63
N GLN A 380 -22.92 -14.20 -13.95
CA GLN A 380 -24.25 -13.76 -13.51
C GLN A 380 -24.18 -12.58 -12.53
N LEU A 381 -23.21 -12.57 -11.63
CA LEU A 381 -22.99 -11.48 -10.70
C LEU A 381 -22.77 -10.14 -11.40
N PHE A 382 -22.13 -10.15 -12.57
CA PHE A 382 -21.82 -8.94 -13.35
C PHE A 382 -22.83 -8.64 -14.49
N ALA A 383 -23.76 -9.56 -14.78
CA ALA A 383 -24.75 -9.40 -15.84
C ALA A 383 -25.97 -8.58 -15.40
N GLY A 384 -26.26 -8.49 -14.10
CA GLY A 384 -27.43 -7.81 -13.56
C GLY A 384 -27.24 -6.32 -13.32
N THR A 385 -28.35 -5.58 -13.24
CA THR A 385 -28.37 -4.22 -12.70
C THR A 385 -28.26 -4.29 -11.18
N ARG A 386 -27.33 -3.53 -10.62
CA ARG A 386 -27.19 -3.44 -9.16
C ARG A 386 -28.37 -2.63 -8.58
N LYS A 387 -28.84 -3.00 -7.39
CA LYS A 387 -29.92 -2.26 -6.68
C LYS A 387 -29.59 -0.79 -6.39
N CYS A 388 -28.31 -0.45 -6.40
CA CYS A 388 -27.85 0.94 -6.22
C CYS A 388 -27.93 1.79 -7.50
N ASP A 389 -28.44 1.27 -8.59
CA ASP A 389 -28.64 2.01 -9.83
C ASP A 389 -29.72 3.08 -9.62
N ASN A 390 -29.32 4.34 -9.68
CA ASN A 390 -30.20 5.50 -9.58
C ASN A 390 -30.41 6.09 -10.99
N GLU A 391 -31.64 5.97 -11.50
CA GLU A 391 -31.96 6.44 -12.84
C GLU A 391 -31.81 7.96 -13.01
N ALA A 392 -32.02 8.75 -11.96
CA ALA A 392 -31.78 10.20 -11.99
C ALA A 392 -30.29 10.53 -12.14
N VAL A 393 -29.41 9.77 -11.47
CA VAL A 393 -27.96 9.91 -11.60
C VAL A 393 -27.50 9.47 -12.99
N LYS A 394 -28.01 8.34 -13.51
CA LYS A 394 -27.68 7.87 -14.86
C LYS A 394 -28.08 8.89 -15.91
N LYS A 395 -29.30 9.45 -15.79
CA LYS A 395 -29.78 10.51 -16.67
C LYS A 395 -28.87 11.74 -16.63
N ARG A 396 -28.50 12.21 -15.40
CA ARG A 396 -27.59 13.35 -15.24
C ARG A 396 -26.21 13.08 -15.84
N LEU A 397 -25.68 11.87 -15.68
CA LEU A 397 -24.40 11.47 -16.28
C LEU A 397 -24.44 11.46 -17.82
N ALA A 398 -25.55 10.99 -18.39
CA ALA A 398 -25.73 11.00 -19.84
C ALA A 398 -25.86 12.40 -20.44
N GLU A 399 -26.26 13.39 -19.65
CA GLU A 399 -26.38 14.80 -20.02
C GLU A 399 -25.07 15.58 -19.89
N VAL A 400 -24.01 14.99 -19.30
CA VAL A 400 -22.71 15.66 -19.12
C VAL A 400 -22.04 15.85 -20.48
N THR A 401 -21.62 17.08 -20.73
CA THR A 401 -20.96 17.51 -21.97
C THR A 401 -19.59 18.13 -21.68
N GLU A 402 -18.81 18.39 -22.73
CA GLU A 402 -17.52 19.10 -22.60
C GLU A 402 -17.63 20.46 -21.92
N ALA A 403 -18.80 21.12 -21.98
CA ALA A 403 -19.05 22.38 -21.31
C ALA A 403 -19.07 22.24 -19.79
N ASP A 404 -19.53 21.08 -19.26
CA ASP A 404 -19.60 20.81 -17.81
C ASP A 404 -18.21 20.66 -17.18
N TYR A 405 -17.17 20.31 -17.96
CA TYR A 405 -15.78 20.24 -17.49
C TYR A 405 -15.11 21.62 -17.41
N ARG A 406 -15.78 22.68 -17.85
CA ARG A 406 -15.27 24.06 -17.83
C ARG A 406 -15.92 24.85 -16.70
N ARG A 407 -15.12 25.20 -15.70
CA ARG A 407 -15.60 26.06 -14.61
C ARG A 407 -15.60 27.53 -15.03
N LEU A 408 -16.79 28.09 -15.19
CA LEU A 408 -16.99 29.52 -15.47
C LEU A 408 -17.52 30.26 -14.23
N PRO A 409 -17.24 31.58 -14.09
CA PRO A 409 -16.29 32.39 -14.84
C PRO A 409 -14.85 31.89 -14.76
N ALA A 410 -13.95 32.33 -15.65
CA ALA A 410 -12.53 32.00 -15.63
C ALA A 410 -11.88 32.35 -14.28
N ARG A 411 -10.76 31.67 -13.93
CA ARG A 411 -10.10 31.84 -12.60
C ARG A 411 -9.81 33.31 -12.27
N SER A 412 -9.30 34.09 -13.22
CA SER A 412 -8.98 35.52 -13.01
C SER A 412 -10.20 36.35 -12.64
N GLU A 413 -11.32 36.10 -13.30
CA GLU A 413 -12.60 36.77 -13.01
C GLU A 413 -13.18 36.33 -11.67
N ARG A 414 -13.18 35.02 -11.38
CA ARG A 414 -13.60 34.51 -10.08
C ARG A 414 -12.81 35.10 -8.92
N GLN A 415 -11.49 35.23 -9.06
CA GLN A 415 -10.63 35.83 -8.02
C GLN A 415 -11.01 37.29 -7.75
N GLN A 416 -11.39 38.06 -8.77
CA GLN A 416 -11.84 39.44 -8.59
C GLN A 416 -13.19 39.48 -7.86
N LEU A 417 -14.14 38.64 -8.26
CA LEU A 417 -15.45 38.52 -7.61
C LEU A 417 -15.30 38.11 -6.14
N GLN A 418 -14.47 37.09 -5.87
CA GLN A 418 -14.23 36.60 -4.51
C GLN A 418 -13.55 37.65 -3.61
N LYS A 419 -12.58 38.39 -4.15
CA LYS A 419 -11.93 39.48 -3.40
C LYS A 419 -12.94 40.58 -3.03
N LYS A 420 -13.87 40.89 -3.90
CA LYS A 420 -14.92 41.87 -3.65
C LYS A 420 -15.93 41.39 -2.64
N GLU A 421 -16.29 40.11 -2.70
CA GLU A 421 -17.32 39.49 -1.85
C GLU A 421 -16.82 39.24 -0.41
N PHE A 422 -15.66 38.59 -0.29
CA PHE A 422 -15.17 38.12 1.02
C PHE A 422 -14.39 39.18 1.80
N VAL A 423 -13.87 40.19 1.13
CA VAL A 423 -13.10 41.30 1.78
C VAL A 423 -11.99 40.80 2.70
N LEU A 424 -11.37 39.68 2.37
CA LEU A 424 -10.32 39.07 3.18
C LEU A 424 -9.00 39.86 3.06
N PRO A 425 -8.16 39.83 4.12
CA PRO A 425 -6.83 40.43 4.07
C PRO A 425 -5.93 39.73 3.04
N LYS A 426 -4.75 40.31 2.76
CA LYS A 426 -3.80 39.75 1.79
C LYS A 426 -3.36 38.31 2.13
N LEU A 427 -3.21 38.03 3.40
CA LEU A 427 -2.81 36.74 3.96
C LEU A 427 -3.85 36.30 5.02
N PRO A 428 -5.00 35.80 4.61
CA PRO A 428 -6.04 35.39 5.54
C PRO A 428 -5.63 34.18 6.37
N THR A 429 -5.96 34.21 7.64
CA THR A 429 -5.74 33.11 8.58
C THR A 429 -6.94 32.17 8.68
N THR A 430 -6.68 30.88 8.82
CA THR A 430 -7.69 29.84 9.03
C THR A 430 -7.06 28.60 9.66
N THR A 431 -7.86 27.58 9.97
CA THR A 431 -7.37 26.27 10.41
C THR A 431 -7.68 25.18 9.36
N ILE A 432 -7.28 23.94 9.66
CA ILE A 432 -7.46 22.79 8.72
C ILE A 432 -8.95 22.40 8.58
N GLY A 433 -9.78 22.69 9.58
CA GLY A 433 -11.19 22.30 9.65
C GLY A 433 -11.55 21.54 10.92
N SER A 434 -10.89 20.43 11.22
CA SER A 434 -11.14 19.65 12.43
C SER A 434 -10.45 20.24 13.66
N PHE A 435 -11.21 20.28 14.77
CA PHE A 435 -10.68 20.60 16.11
C PHE A 435 -10.50 19.33 16.93
N PRO A 436 -9.72 19.36 18.05
CA PRO A 436 -9.49 18.18 18.87
C PRO A 436 -10.77 17.51 19.34
N GLN A 437 -10.84 16.21 19.16
CA GLN A 437 -11.94 15.36 19.63
C GLN A 437 -11.78 15.12 21.14
N THR A 438 -12.36 16.00 21.95
CA THR A 438 -12.31 15.95 23.41
C THR A 438 -13.13 14.77 23.96
N LYS A 439 -12.93 14.45 25.26
CA LYS A 439 -13.59 13.29 25.89
C LYS A 439 -15.11 13.39 25.83
N ASP A 440 -15.67 14.57 26.07
CA ASP A 440 -17.10 14.84 26.04
C ASP A 440 -17.70 14.63 24.64
N VAL A 441 -17.02 15.10 23.58
CA VAL A 441 -17.42 14.87 22.17
C VAL A 441 -17.44 13.36 21.86
N LYS A 442 -16.37 12.63 22.26
CA LYS A 442 -16.31 11.17 22.06
C LYS A 442 -17.39 10.43 22.83
N THR A 443 -17.69 10.87 24.07
CA THR A 443 -18.72 10.27 24.90
C THR A 443 -20.11 10.51 24.30
N ASN A 444 -20.41 11.74 23.86
CA ASN A 444 -21.67 12.07 23.21
C ASN A 444 -21.94 11.21 21.97
N ARG A 445 -20.93 11.06 21.09
CA ARG A 445 -21.03 10.21 19.90
C ARG A 445 -21.22 8.72 20.26
N SER A 446 -20.51 8.24 21.28
CA SER A 446 -20.68 6.85 21.76
C SER A 446 -22.07 6.60 22.34
N ALA A 447 -22.63 7.54 23.12
CA ALA A 447 -23.94 7.43 23.70
C ALA A 447 -25.04 7.42 22.60
N PHE A 448 -24.91 8.26 21.58
CA PHE A 448 -25.81 8.25 20.42
C PHE A 448 -25.76 6.92 19.66
N ARG A 449 -24.57 6.42 19.33
CA ARG A 449 -24.40 5.12 18.64
C ARG A 449 -24.97 3.92 19.43
N LYS A 450 -25.03 4.02 20.76
CA LYS A 450 -25.62 3.00 21.64
C LYS A 450 -27.13 3.19 21.87
N GLY A 451 -27.73 4.27 21.36
CA GLY A 451 -29.13 4.63 21.63
C GLY A 451 -29.39 5.10 23.06
N GLU A 452 -28.38 5.56 23.79
CA GLU A 452 -28.48 6.09 25.15
C GLU A 452 -29.04 7.54 25.18
N ILE A 453 -28.89 8.26 24.05
CA ILE A 453 -29.42 9.61 23.84
C ILE A 453 -30.15 9.68 22.51
N SER A 454 -31.13 10.63 22.39
CA SER A 454 -31.84 10.87 21.15
C SER A 454 -30.99 11.62 20.11
N GLU A 455 -31.43 11.62 18.85
CA GLU A 455 -30.80 12.39 17.77
C GLU A 455 -30.82 13.90 18.08
N GLU A 456 -31.92 14.40 18.61
CA GLU A 456 -32.04 15.81 18.97
C GLU A 456 -31.04 16.21 20.05
N GLN A 457 -30.82 15.34 21.06
CA GLN A 457 -29.83 15.58 22.11
C GLN A 457 -28.41 15.57 21.55
N TYR A 458 -28.14 14.64 20.64
CA TYR A 458 -26.85 14.55 19.97
C TYR A 458 -26.56 15.80 19.13
N VAL A 459 -27.52 16.21 18.31
CA VAL A 459 -27.40 17.39 17.44
C VAL A 459 -27.26 18.66 18.25
N GLU A 460 -28.07 18.85 19.33
CA GLU A 460 -27.98 20.02 20.17
C GLU A 460 -26.64 20.17 20.89
N PHE A 461 -26.05 19.06 21.34
CA PHE A 461 -24.69 19.05 21.88
C PHE A 461 -23.66 19.51 20.85
N ASN A 462 -23.74 18.98 19.63
CA ASN A 462 -22.80 19.33 18.55
C ASN A 462 -22.95 20.81 18.15
N LYS A 463 -24.19 21.35 18.10
CA LYS A 463 -24.44 22.79 17.86
C LYS A 463 -23.74 23.67 18.88
N LYS A 464 -23.85 23.35 20.17
CA LYS A 464 -23.14 24.07 21.22
C LYS A 464 -21.64 24.04 21.08
N LYS A 465 -21.07 22.87 20.73
CA LYS A 465 -19.65 22.74 20.49
C LYS A 465 -19.17 23.54 19.27
N ILE A 466 -19.96 23.57 18.22
CA ILE A 466 -19.69 24.40 17.04
C ILE A 466 -19.74 25.89 17.40
N GLU A 467 -20.75 26.31 18.15
CA GLU A 467 -20.87 27.70 18.60
C GLU A 467 -19.69 28.14 19.47
N GLU A 468 -19.29 27.32 20.45
CA GLU A 468 -18.09 27.55 21.28
C GLU A 468 -16.82 27.65 20.40
N CYS A 469 -16.67 26.76 19.43
CA CYS A 469 -15.54 26.73 18.52
C CYS A 469 -15.47 27.98 17.62
N VAL A 470 -16.60 28.42 17.09
CA VAL A 470 -16.69 29.62 16.23
C VAL A 470 -16.34 30.88 17.04
N ARG A 471 -16.97 31.05 18.24
CA ARG A 471 -16.65 32.18 19.12
C ARG A 471 -15.17 32.25 19.48
N TRP A 472 -14.59 31.11 19.79
CA TRP A 472 -13.15 31.01 20.11
C TRP A 472 -12.27 31.47 18.96
N GLN A 473 -12.59 31.09 17.74
CA GLN A 473 -11.89 31.53 16.54
C GLN A 473 -12.05 33.05 16.31
N GLU A 474 -13.25 33.63 16.58
CA GLU A 474 -13.46 35.06 16.51
C GLU A 474 -12.62 35.82 17.56
N GLU A 475 -12.55 35.31 18.80
CA GLU A 475 -11.75 35.90 19.89
C GLU A 475 -10.24 35.86 19.56
N ILE A 476 -9.77 34.79 18.92
CA ILE A 476 -8.37 34.66 18.45
C ILE A 476 -8.10 35.60 17.26
N GLY A 477 -9.12 35.99 16.51
CA GLY A 477 -9.01 36.86 15.35
C GLY A 477 -8.65 36.13 14.05
N LEU A 478 -9.18 34.90 13.86
CA LEU A 478 -9.06 34.21 12.56
C LEU A 478 -9.96 34.86 11.51
N ASP A 479 -9.49 34.96 10.29
CA ASP A 479 -10.22 35.61 9.18
C ASP A 479 -11.28 34.71 8.54
N VAL A 480 -11.02 33.39 8.50
CA VAL A 480 -11.93 32.38 7.95
C VAL A 480 -12.18 31.31 9.01
N LEU A 481 -13.44 31.19 9.42
CA LEU A 481 -13.83 30.30 10.51
C LEU A 481 -14.24 28.94 10.00
N VAL A 482 -14.01 27.91 10.81
CA VAL A 482 -14.42 26.53 10.57
C VAL A 482 -15.33 26.04 11.70
N HIS A 483 -16.21 25.08 11.43
CA HIS A 483 -17.15 24.57 12.45
C HIS A 483 -16.55 23.51 13.40
N GLY A 484 -15.31 23.05 13.16
CA GLY A 484 -14.57 22.15 14.06
C GLY A 484 -14.81 20.65 13.86
N GLU A 485 -15.75 20.24 13.02
CA GLU A 485 -16.04 18.85 12.62
C GLU A 485 -16.43 17.91 13.79
N TYR A 486 -17.21 18.39 14.74
CA TYR A 486 -17.61 17.60 15.92
C TYR A 486 -18.59 16.47 15.61
N GLU A 487 -19.33 16.56 14.51
CA GLU A 487 -20.30 15.59 14.04
C GLU A 487 -19.65 14.32 13.48
N ARG A 488 -18.40 14.41 13.05
CA ARG A 488 -17.69 13.28 12.40
C ARG A 488 -16.39 12.92 13.09
N ASN A 489 -16.01 11.64 13.00
CA ASN A 489 -14.72 11.12 13.46
C ASN A 489 -13.71 11.07 12.33
N ASP A 490 -14.12 10.52 11.20
CA ASP A 490 -13.33 10.39 9.98
C ASP A 490 -14.18 10.82 8.77
N MET A 491 -13.57 11.55 7.84
CA MET A 491 -14.28 12.08 6.68
C MET A 491 -14.75 10.96 5.75
N VAL A 492 -13.94 9.92 5.56
CA VAL A 492 -14.29 8.80 4.67
C VAL A 492 -15.43 7.97 5.27
N GLU A 493 -15.37 7.68 6.59
CA GLU A 493 -16.44 7.01 7.33
C GLU A 493 -17.75 7.81 7.20
N TYR A 494 -17.71 9.10 7.45
CA TYR A 494 -18.89 9.97 7.43
C TYR A 494 -19.59 10.01 6.07
N PHE A 495 -18.83 10.20 4.99
CA PHE A 495 -19.42 10.21 3.65
C PHE A 495 -19.78 8.80 3.17
N GLY A 496 -19.03 7.77 3.58
CA GLY A 496 -19.35 6.39 3.25
C GLY A 496 -20.64 5.89 3.88
N GLU A 497 -21.03 6.41 5.07
CA GLU A 497 -22.33 6.13 5.69
C GLU A 497 -23.50 6.81 4.96
N ALA A 498 -23.25 7.94 4.28
CA ALA A 498 -24.29 8.73 3.59
C ALA A 498 -24.51 8.30 2.13
N LEU A 499 -23.52 7.70 1.48
CA LEU A 499 -23.53 7.30 0.06
C LEU A 499 -23.87 5.82 -0.12
#